data_d1528ae7f85aaea34d4395e1fce7f0bb
#
_entry.id   d1528ae7f85aaea34d4395e1fce7f0bb
#
_cell.length_a   1.000
_cell.length_b   1.000
_cell.length_c   1.000
_cell.angle_alpha   90.00
_cell.angle_beta   90.00
_cell.angle_gamma   90.00
#
_symmetry.space_group_name_H-M   'P 1'
#
loop_
_entity.id
_entity.type
_entity.pdbx_description
1 polymer ?
#
loop_
_entity_poly.entity_id
_entity_poly.type
_entity_poly.pdbx_seq_one_letter_code
_entity_poly.pdbx_strand_id
1 'polypeptide(L)'
;LAYDLSGERAGLVLGTIFTIKMVAYVGVAPIAGAFANRWPRRKMLVSLDLIRAAVALCLPFVSEVWQVYVLIFVMQSASAAFTPTFQATIPDILPEEDRYTRALSLSRLAYDLENIISPALAAILLAFVSYQALFLGTVAGFVGSALLVVSVLLPSPHSTAPRGIYDRTTRGIRIYLNTPRLRGFLSLSLAAAAAGA
;
A
#
# COMPACT_ATOMS: atom_id res chain seq x y z
N LEU A 1 3.58 -12.93 17.37
CA LEU A 1 4.22 -13.70 16.31
C LEU A 1 5.74 -13.47 16.23
N ALA A 2 6.24 -12.22 15.98
CA ALA A 2 7.68 -11.95 15.89
C ALA A 2 8.40 -12.33 17.21
N TYR A 3 7.83 -12.00 18.33
CA TYR A 3 8.37 -12.37 19.64
C TYR A 3 8.35 -13.89 19.87
N ASP A 4 7.27 -14.57 19.52
CA ASP A 4 7.11 -16.01 19.67
C ASP A 4 8.13 -16.80 18.85
N LEU A 5 8.49 -16.29 17.65
CA LEU A 5 9.44 -16.94 16.74
C LEU A 5 10.92 -16.59 17.01
N SER A 6 11.21 -15.43 17.60
CA SER A 6 12.59 -14.93 17.71
C SER A 6 13.02 -14.52 19.12
N GLY A 7 12.11 -14.53 20.11
CA GLY A 7 12.40 -14.18 21.50
C GLY A 7 13.08 -12.80 21.62
N GLU A 8 14.27 -12.78 22.22
CA GLU A 8 15.05 -11.55 22.42
C GLU A 8 15.44 -10.81 21.14
N ARG A 9 15.41 -11.49 19.98
CA ARG A 9 15.73 -10.88 18.66
C ARG A 9 14.51 -10.25 17.99
N ALA A 10 13.35 -10.17 18.68
CA ALA A 10 12.11 -9.61 18.13
C ALA A 10 12.29 -8.18 17.61
N GLY A 11 13.10 -7.34 18.27
CA GLY A 11 13.41 -5.99 17.81
C GLY A 11 14.12 -5.95 16.47
N LEU A 12 15.10 -6.85 16.23
CA LEU A 12 15.79 -6.98 14.96
C LEU A 12 14.85 -7.48 13.86
N VAL A 13 13.99 -8.43 14.18
CA VAL A 13 12.96 -8.93 13.24
C VAL A 13 12.01 -7.82 12.83
N LEU A 14 11.52 -7.01 13.77
CA LEU A 14 10.67 -5.86 13.48
C LEU A 14 11.38 -4.81 12.62
N GLY A 15 12.63 -4.47 12.96
CA GLY A 15 13.44 -3.55 12.14
C GLY A 15 13.62 -4.03 10.70
N THR A 16 13.87 -5.35 10.53
CA THR A 16 13.95 -5.96 9.20
C THR A 16 12.62 -5.89 8.46
N ILE A 17 11.49 -6.13 9.13
CA ILE A 17 10.15 -5.99 8.55
C ILE A 17 9.90 -4.56 8.06
N PHE A 18 10.27 -3.54 8.84
CA PHE A 18 10.15 -2.14 8.40
C PHE A 18 11.04 -1.84 7.19
N THR A 19 12.26 -2.37 7.16
CA THR A 19 13.16 -2.25 6.00
C THR A 19 12.55 -2.89 4.76
N ILE A 20 12.02 -4.11 4.88
CA ILE A 20 11.31 -4.82 3.80
C ILE A 20 10.13 -3.99 3.29
N LYS A 21 9.35 -3.39 4.19
CA LYS A 21 8.25 -2.49 3.82
C LYS A 21 8.77 -1.31 2.98
N MET A 22 9.81 -0.63 3.42
CA MET A 22 10.38 0.51 2.68
C MET A 22 10.89 0.10 1.31
N VAL A 23 11.63 -1.01 1.22
CA VAL A 23 12.12 -1.57 -0.06
C VAL A 23 10.96 -1.90 -1.00
N ALA A 24 9.89 -2.53 -0.51
CA ALA A 24 8.71 -2.84 -1.30
C ALA A 24 8.04 -1.56 -1.83
N TYR A 25 7.85 -0.55 -0.99
CA TYR A 25 7.21 0.69 -1.41
C TYR A 25 8.06 1.48 -2.41
N VAL A 26 9.37 1.60 -2.18
CA VAL A 26 10.27 2.33 -3.09
C VAL A 26 10.43 1.60 -4.43
N GLY A 27 10.49 0.26 -4.41
CA GLY A 27 10.68 -0.55 -5.62
C GLY A 27 9.39 -0.79 -6.40
N VAL A 28 8.31 -1.18 -5.73
CA VAL A 28 7.10 -1.66 -6.40
C VAL A 28 6.13 -0.52 -6.76
N ALA A 29 5.97 0.51 -5.92
CA ALA A 29 4.98 1.55 -6.18
C ALA A 29 5.20 2.31 -7.50
N PRO A 30 6.43 2.71 -7.90
CA PRO A 30 6.67 3.36 -9.19
C PRO A 30 6.37 2.44 -10.37
N ILE A 31 6.71 1.15 -10.24
CA ILE A 31 6.45 0.14 -11.28
C ILE A 31 4.94 -0.06 -11.42
N ALA A 32 4.24 -0.28 -10.31
CA ALA A 32 2.79 -0.46 -10.31
C ALA A 32 2.06 0.77 -10.90
N GLY A 33 2.49 1.98 -10.56
CA GLY A 33 1.96 3.22 -11.13
C GLY A 33 2.15 3.29 -12.65
N ALA A 34 3.28 2.82 -13.18
CA ALA A 34 3.52 2.76 -14.61
C ALA A 34 2.60 1.75 -15.34
N PHE A 35 2.19 0.68 -14.66
CA PHE A 35 1.30 -0.35 -15.19
C PHE A 35 -0.18 -0.10 -14.93
N ALA A 36 -0.54 0.77 -13.98
CA ALA A 36 -1.92 1.03 -13.57
C ALA A 36 -2.86 1.43 -14.73
N ASN A 37 -2.31 2.01 -15.82
CA ASN A 37 -3.07 2.40 -17.01
C ASN A 37 -3.12 1.32 -18.11
N ARG A 38 -2.48 0.16 -17.93
CA ARG A 38 -2.47 -0.91 -18.93
C ARG A 38 -3.42 -2.03 -18.61
N TRP A 39 -3.64 -2.30 -17.33
CA TRP A 39 -4.48 -3.40 -16.88
C TRP A 39 -5.85 -2.90 -16.43
N PRO A 40 -6.89 -3.72 -16.58
CA PRO A 40 -8.21 -3.38 -16.05
C PRO A 40 -8.11 -3.14 -14.54
N ARG A 41 -8.33 -1.89 -14.12
CA ARG A 41 -8.12 -1.45 -12.72
C ARG A 41 -8.87 -2.31 -11.70
N ARG A 42 -10.10 -2.71 -12.05
CA ARG A 42 -10.90 -3.61 -11.21
C ARG A 42 -10.18 -4.94 -10.96
N LYS A 43 -9.69 -5.60 -12.02
CA LYS A 43 -8.97 -6.87 -11.89
C LYS A 43 -7.68 -6.70 -11.07
N MET A 44 -6.96 -5.61 -11.30
CA MET A 44 -5.72 -5.31 -10.57
C MET A 44 -6.00 -5.10 -9.08
N LEU A 45 -6.96 -4.26 -8.71
CA LEU A 45 -7.31 -4.00 -7.30
C LEU A 45 -7.79 -5.27 -6.60
N VAL A 46 -8.69 -6.03 -7.22
CA VAL A 46 -9.21 -7.29 -6.66
C VAL A 46 -8.08 -8.33 -6.48
N SER A 47 -7.21 -8.50 -7.48
CA SER A 47 -6.10 -9.45 -7.35
C SER A 47 -5.12 -9.07 -6.24
N LEU A 48 -4.84 -7.79 -6.06
CA LEU A 48 -3.98 -7.29 -4.99
C LEU A 48 -4.61 -7.50 -3.60
N ASP A 49 -5.92 -7.31 -3.46
CA ASP A 49 -6.65 -7.60 -2.23
C ASP A 49 -6.65 -9.10 -1.91
N LEU A 50 -6.87 -9.96 -2.91
CA LEU A 50 -6.83 -11.41 -2.74
C LEU A 50 -5.43 -11.91 -2.36
N ILE A 51 -4.36 -11.35 -2.96
CA ILE A 51 -2.98 -11.66 -2.57
C ILE A 51 -2.76 -11.28 -1.10
N ARG A 52 -3.19 -10.09 -0.67
CA ARG A 52 -3.05 -9.65 0.73
C ARG A 52 -3.86 -10.54 1.69
N ALA A 53 -5.08 -10.91 1.30
CA ALA A 53 -5.91 -11.83 2.09
C ALA A 53 -5.25 -13.21 2.23
N ALA A 54 -4.73 -13.77 1.14
CA ALA A 54 -4.04 -15.06 1.16
C ALA A 54 -2.78 -15.02 2.05
N VAL A 55 -1.97 -13.96 1.94
CA VAL A 55 -0.80 -13.78 2.80
C VAL A 55 -1.20 -13.66 4.27
N ALA A 56 -2.22 -12.84 4.57
CA ALA A 56 -2.71 -12.67 5.95
C ALA A 56 -3.22 -14.00 6.52
N LEU A 57 -3.84 -14.86 5.69
CA LEU A 57 -4.28 -16.17 6.08
C LEU A 57 -3.11 -17.14 6.36
N CYS A 58 -1.99 -17.01 5.63
CA CYS A 58 -0.81 -17.84 5.83
C CYS A 58 0.01 -17.44 7.08
N LEU A 59 0.00 -16.16 7.49
CA LEU A 59 0.83 -15.65 8.58
C LEU A 59 0.66 -16.39 9.92
N PRO A 60 -0.53 -16.83 10.35
CA PRO A 60 -0.68 -17.59 11.61
C PRO A 60 0.01 -18.96 11.61
N PHE A 61 0.31 -19.52 10.44
CA PHE A 61 0.85 -20.87 10.27
C PHE A 61 2.37 -20.90 10.04
N VAL A 62 3.03 -19.75 10.07
CA VAL A 62 4.49 -19.69 9.90
C VAL A 62 5.21 -20.21 11.13
N SER A 63 6.25 -21.00 10.90
CA SER A 63 7.12 -21.59 11.91
C SER A 63 8.52 -20.98 11.96
N GLU A 64 8.92 -20.28 10.88
CA GLU A 64 10.27 -19.75 10.70
C GLU A 64 10.26 -18.24 10.39
N VAL A 65 11.25 -17.50 10.91
CA VAL A 65 11.34 -16.04 10.74
C VAL A 65 11.46 -15.63 9.26
N TRP A 66 12.19 -16.40 8.44
CA TRP A 66 12.35 -16.08 7.02
C TRP A 66 11.03 -16.16 6.26
N GLN A 67 10.11 -17.05 6.66
CA GLN A 67 8.76 -17.14 6.06
C GLN A 67 7.98 -15.86 6.32
N VAL A 68 8.11 -15.29 7.53
CA VAL A 68 7.51 -13.98 7.86
C VAL A 68 8.05 -12.91 6.91
N TYR A 69 9.36 -12.87 6.66
CA TYR A 69 9.96 -11.87 5.76
C TYR A 69 9.43 -11.97 4.34
N VAL A 70 9.34 -13.19 3.80
CA VAL A 70 8.80 -13.42 2.46
C VAL A 70 7.34 -13.00 2.37
N LEU A 71 6.50 -13.45 3.31
CA LEU A 71 5.08 -13.12 3.33
C LEU A 71 4.84 -11.62 3.49
N ILE A 72 5.59 -10.96 4.38
CA ILE A 72 5.50 -9.51 4.55
C ILE A 72 5.97 -8.78 3.28
N PHE A 73 7.04 -9.24 2.62
CA PHE A 73 7.46 -8.64 1.36
C PHE A 73 6.37 -8.72 0.29
N VAL A 74 5.72 -9.87 0.14
CA VAL A 74 4.60 -10.05 -0.81
C VAL A 74 3.42 -9.15 -0.44
N MET A 75 3.03 -9.13 0.84
CA MET A 75 1.92 -8.29 1.32
C MET A 75 2.20 -6.81 1.10
N GLN A 76 3.39 -6.34 1.43
CA GLN A 76 3.78 -4.94 1.27
C GLN A 76 3.94 -4.54 -0.20
N SER A 77 4.41 -5.46 -1.04
CA SER A 77 4.45 -5.26 -2.49
C SER A 77 3.05 -5.09 -3.08
N ALA A 78 2.10 -5.94 -2.67
CA ALA A 78 0.71 -5.82 -3.08
C ALA A 78 0.09 -4.50 -2.58
N SER A 79 0.38 -4.09 -1.34
CA SER A 79 -0.10 -2.82 -0.78
C SER A 79 0.52 -1.61 -1.50
N ALA A 80 1.82 -1.66 -1.81
CA ALA A 80 2.52 -0.62 -2.56
C ALA A 80 1.99 -0.47 -4.00
N ALA A 81 1.50 -1.55 -4.61
CA ALA A 81 0.86 -1.52 -5.92
C ALA A 81 -0.61 -1.04 -5.85
N PHE A 82 -1.31 -1.36 -4.77
CA PHE A 82 -2.72 -1.00 -4.58
C PHE A 82 -2.93 0.51 -4.53
N THR A 83 -2.15 1.20 -3.71
CA THR A 83 -2.30 2.65 -3.46
C THR A 83 -2.28 3.49 -4.75
N PRO A 84 -1.25 3.43 -5.62
CA PRO A 84 -1.25 4.22 -6.85
C PRO A 84 -2.34 3.80 -7.84
N THR A 85 -2.70 2.51 -7.87
CA THR A 85 -3.80 2.00 -8.71
C THR A 85 -5.13 2.55 -8.26
N PHE A 86 -5.40 2.56 -6.95
CA PHE A 86 -6.61 3.13 -6.38
C PHE A 86 -6.69 4.64 -6.61
N GLN A 87 -5.62 5.38 -6.32
CA GLN A 87 -5.57 6.83 -6.54
C GLN A 87 -5.77 7.21 -8.01
N ALA A 88 -5.23 6.43 -8.94
CA ALA A 88 -5.44 6.63 -10.37
C ALA A 88 -6.89 6.36 -10.81
N THR A 89 -7.69 5.67 -10.00
CA THR A 89 -9.09 5.36 -10.30
C THR A 89 -10.03 6.50 -9.90
N ILE A 90 -9.66 7.30 -8.90
CA ILE A 90 -10.51 8.38 -8.36
C ILE A 90 -10.92 9.41 -9.42
N PRO A 91 -9.99 9.98 -10.24
CA PRO A 91 -10.37 10.97 -11.25
C PRO A 91 -11.23 10.42 -12.38
N ASP A 92 -11.18 9.10 -12.64
CA ASP A 92 -12.02 8.49 -13.66
C ASP A 92 -13.48 8.33 -13.18
N ILE A 93 -13.71 8.24 -11.85
CA ILE A 93 -15.05 8.14 -11.26
C ILE A 93 -15.59 9.52 -10.92
N LEU A 94 -14.72 10.43 -10.51
CA LEU A 94 -15.06 11.78 -10.08
C LEU A 94 -14.29 12.80 -10.92
N PRO A 95 -14.77 13.12 -12.13
CA PRO A 95 -14.07 14.05 -13.03
C PRO A 95 -14.17 15.51 -12.59
N GLU A 96 -15.12 15.85 -11.71
CA GLU A 96 -15.28 17.19 -11.15
C GLU A 96 -14.17 17.47 -10.12
N GLU A 97 -13.44 18.56 -10.29
CA GLU A 97 -12.26 18.91 -9.48
C GLU A 97 -12.57 19.00 -7.98
N ASP A 98 -13.70 19.60 -7.62
CA ASP A 98 -14.12 19.72 -6.22
C ASP A 98 -14.41 18.34 -5.57
N ARG A 99 -15.08 17.46 -6.30
CA ARG A 99 -15.39 16.11 -5.83
C ARG A 99 -14.15 15.24 -5.74
N TYR A 100 -13.26 15.38 -6.72
CA TYR A 100 -11.97 14.70 -6.74
C TYR A 100 -11.11 15.11 -5.55
N THR A 101 -10.98 16.42 -5.30
CA THR A 101 -10.20 16.96 -4.18
C THR A 101 -10.77 16.52 -2.84
N ARG A 102 -12.11 16.53 -2.70
CA ARG A 102 -12.78 16.03 -1.49
C ARG A 102 -12.56 14.53 -1.27
N ALA A 103 -12.62 13.72 -2.32
CA ALA A 103 -12.36 12.28 -2.24
C ALA A 103 -10.91 11.98 -1.83
N LEU A 104 -9.93 12.70 -2.37
CA LEU A 104 -8.53 12.59 -1.96
C LEU A 104 -8.33 12.98 -0.50
N SER A 105 -8.95 14.07 -0.06
CA SER A 105 -8.87 14.54 1.34
C SER A 105 -9.47 13.51 2.31
N LEU A 106 -10.63 12.92 1.97
CA LEU A 106 -11.26 11.86 2.77
C LEU A 106 -10.41 10.59 2.79
N SER A 107 -9.81 10.21 1.66
CA SER A 107 -8.91 9.07 1.59
C SER A 107 -7.67 9.29 2.47
N ARG A 108 -7.13 10.50 2.46
CA ARG A 108 -5.99 10.86 3.32
C ARG A 108 -6.37 10.82 4.79
N LEU A 109 -7.51 11.40 5.15
CA LEU A 109 -8.03 11.38 6.52
C LEU A 109 -8.24 9.93 6.99
N ALA A 110 -8.82 9.06 6.17
CA ALA A 110 -8.98 7.65 6.49
C ALA A 110 -7.64 6.96 6.76
N TYR A 111 -6.62 7.27 5.94
CA TYR A 111 -5.26 6.73 6.11
C TYR A 111 -4.61 7.21 7.41
N ASP A 112 -4.76 8.49 7.74
CA ASP A 112 -4.20 9.07 8.96
C ASP A 112 -4.92 8.52 10.21
N LEU A 113 -6.25 8.37 10.15
CA LEU A 113 -7.03 7.71 11.20
C LEU A 113 -6.66 6.24 11.38
N GLU A 114 -6.44 5.50 10.29
CA GLU A 114 -5.97 4.12 10.34
C GLU A 114 -4.65 4.02 11.11
N ASN A 115 -3.68 4.87 10.81
CA ASN A 115 -2.36 4.87 11.47
C ASN A 115 -2.45 5.13 12.98
N ILE A 116 -3.43 5.91 13.44
CA ILE A 116 -3.61 6.24 14.85
C ILE A 116 -4.49 5.21 15.57
N ILE A 117 -5.62 4.86 14.97
CA ILE A 117 -6.65 4.02 15.60
C ILE A 117 -6.27 2.53 15.55
N SER A 118 -5.66 2.09 14.45
CA SER A 118 -5.37 0.66 14.25
C SER A 118 -4.45 0.06 15.32
N PRO A 119 -3.33 0.69 15.73
CA PRO A 119 -2.50 0.15 16.80
C PRO A 119 -3.22 0.09 18.16
N ALA A 120 -4.00 1.13 18.48
CA ALA A 120 -4.77 1.18 19.71
C ALA A 120 -5.87 0.12 19.74
N LEU A 121 -6.60 -0.02 18.63
CA LEU A 121 -7.63 -1.03 18.47
C LEU A 121 -7.04 -2.46 18.54
N ALA A 122 -5.90 -2.68 17.87
CA ALA A 122 -5.20 -3.96 17.92
C ALA A 122 -4.76 -4.32 19.35
N ALA A 123 -4.23 -3.34 20.11
CA ALA A 123 -3.85 -3.56 21.52
C ALA A 123 -5.05 -3.92 22.40
N ILE A 124 -6.19 -3.22 22.23
CA ILE A 124 -7.43 -3.52 22.95
C ILE A 124 -7.95 -4.91 22.58
N LEU A 125 -8.02 -5.23 21.30
CA LEU A 125 -8.52 -6.52 20.83
C LEU A 125 -7.66 -7.69 21.31
N LEU A 126 -6.33 -7.53 21.36
CA LEU A 126 -5.42 -8.56 21.89
C LEU A 126 -5.65 -8.89 23.37
N ALA A 127 -6.33 -8.03 24.13
CA ALA A 127 -6.73 -8.35 25.49
C ALA A 127 -7.90 -9.34 25.55
N PHE A 128 -8.68 -9.48 24.48
CA PHE A 128 -9.90 -10.30 24.44
C PHE A 128 -9.82 -11.46 23.44
N VAL A 129 -9.01 -11.33 22.38
CA VAL A 129 -8.89 -12.32 21.31
C VAL A 129 -7.44 -12.67 21.03
N SER A 130 -7.21 -13.88 20.51
CA SER A 130 -5.87 -14.29 20.10
C SER A 130 -5.38 -13.51 18.86
N TYR A 131 -4.07 -13.44 18.67
CA TYR A 131 -3.51 -12.80 17.49
C TYR A 131 -3.92 -13.50 16.18
N GLN A 132 -4.18 -14.80 16.22
CA GLN A 132 -4.72 -15.55 15.07
C GLN A 132 -6.09 -15.00 14.64
N ALA A 133 -6.95 -14.66 15.59
CA ALA A 133 -8.26 -14.07 15.29
C ALA A 133 -8.13 -12.68 14.64
N LEU A 134 -7.10 -11.90 15.02
CA LEU A 134 -6.81 -10.62 14.34
C LEU A 134 -6.42 -10.81 12.88
N PHE A 135 -5.65 -11.86 12.55
CA PHE A 135 -5.35 -12.17 11.15
C PHE A 135 -6.59 -12.53 10.36
N LEU A 136 -7.54 -13.28 10.94
CA LEU A 136 -8.82 -13.57 10.29
C LEU A 136 -9.64 -12.29 10.06
N GLY A 137 -9.64 -11.35 11.01
CA GLY A 137 -10.22 -10.02 10.81
C GLY A 137 -9.59 -9.26 9.64
N THR A 138 -8.26 -9.33 9.51
CA THR A 138 -7.53 -8.74 8.39
C THR A 138 -7.91 -9.39 7.06
N VAL A 139 -8.03 -10.72 7.01
CA VAL A 139 -8.52 -11.45 5.83
C VAL A 139 -9.92 -11.01 5.45
N ALA A 140 -10.84 -10.92 6.42
CA ALA A 140 -12.19 -10.45 6.19
C ALA A 140 -12.21 -9.01 5.63
N GLY A 141 -11.33 -8.14 6.13
CA GLY A 141 -11.15 -6.77 5.61
C GLY A 141 -10.73 -6.74 4.15
N PHE A 142 -9.71 -7.50 3.76
CA PHE A 142 -9.25 -7.56 2.36
C PHE A 142 -10.28 -8.19 1.43
N VAL A 143 -10.95 -9.26 1.86
CA VAL A 143 -12.04 -9.88 1.09
C VAL A 143 -13.21 -8.91 0.94
N GLY A 144 -13.59 -8.21 2.02
CA GLY A 144 -14.60 -7.15 1.98
C GLY A 144 -14.24 -6.03 1.01
N SER A 145 -12.99 -5.56 1.03
CA SER A 145 -12.47 -4.58 0.06
C SER A 145 -12.59 -5.09 -1.38
N ALA A 146 -12.16 -6.33 -1.65
CA ALA A 146 -12.28 -6.94 -2.97
C ALA A 146 -13.74 -7.01 -3.44
N LEU A 147 -14.67 -7.40 -2.56
CA LEU A 147 -16.11 -7.45 -2.87
C LEU A 147 -16.67 -6.06 -3.17
N LEU A 148 -16.28 -5.03 -2.40
CA LEU A 148 -16.67 -3.65 -2.67
C LEU A 148 -16.15 -3.16 -4.02
N VAL A 149 -14.89 -3.45 -4.36
CA VAL A 149 -14.32 -3.12 -5.68
C VAL A 149 -15.07 -3.85 -6.81
N VAL A 150 -15.48 -5.09 -6.58
CA VAL A 150 -16.30 -5.84 -7.56
C VAL A 150 -17.68 -5.23 -7.72
N SER A 151 -18.30 -4.71 -6.67
CA SER A 151 -19.64 -4.12 -6.71
C SER A 151 -19.72 -2.78 -7.44
N VAL A 152 -18.57 -2.05 -7.54
CA VAL A 152 -18.50 -0.76 -8.22
C VAL A 152 -18.15 -0.95 -9.69
N LEU A 153 -18.86 -0.23 -10.57
CA LEU A 153 -18.53 -0.16 -11.99
C LEU A 153 -17.35 0.79 -12.19
N LEU A 154 -16.15 0.22 -12.32
CA LEU A 154 -14.95 0.98 -12.60
C LEU A 154 -14.78 1.17 -14.11
N PRO A 155 -14.60 2.42 -14.61
CA PRO A 155 -14.32 2.68 -16.00
C PRO A 155 -13.03 1.97 -16.44
N SER A 156 -12.99 1.48 -17.66
CA SER A 156 -11.76 0.95 -18.24
C SER A 156 -10.76 2.09 -18.43
N PRO A 157 -9.47 1.86 -18.15
CA PRO A 157 -8.46 2.89 -18.32
C PRO A 157 -8.45 3.37 -19.78
N HIS A 158 -8.41 4.69 -19.99
CA HIS A 158 -8.23 5.25 -21.30
C HIS A 158 -6.85 4.84 -21.82
N SER A 159 -6.84 4.16 -22.96
CA SER A 159 -5.62 3.69 -23.61
C SER A 159 -4.77 4.90 -24.02
N THR A 160 -3.84 5.30 -23.16
CA THR A 160 -2.80 6.27 -23.57
C THR A 160 -1.78 5.56 -24.44
N ALA A 161 -1.31 6.27 -25.49
CA ALA A 161 -0.33 5.77 -26.45
C ALA A 161 0.82 4.97 -25.81
N PRO A 162 1.32 3.89 -26.44
CA PRO A 162 2.34 3.02 -25.90
C PRO A 162 3.65 3.78 -25.70
N ARG A 163 3.92 4.22 -24.48
CA ARG A 163 5.21 4.77 -24.06
C ARG A 163 6.00 3.70 -23.34
N GLY A 164 7.32 3.70 -23.49
CA GLY A 164 8.21 2.75 -22.83
C GLY A 164 8.05 2.77 -21.30
N ILE A 165 8.16 1.60 -20.64
CA ILE A 165 8.02 1.45 -19.20
C ILE A 165 9.04 2.33 -18.46
N TYR A 166 10.27 2.36 -18.95
CA TYR A 166 11.36 3.17 -18.39
C TYR A 166 11.01 4.67 -18.39
N ASP A 167 10.47 5.19 -19.51
CA ASP A 167 10.08 6.60 -19.60
C ASP A 167 8.92 6.95 -18.65
N ARG A 168 7.99 6.04 -18.42
CA ARG A 168 6.88 6.24 -17.47
C ARG A 168 7.35 6.25 -16.02
N THR A 169 8.25 5.34 -15.65
CA THR A 169 8.76 5.21 -14.29
C THR A 169 9.69 6.37 -13.93
N THR A 170 10.54 6.81 -14.87
CA THR A 170 11.53 7.86 -14.62
C THR A 170 11.05 9.26 -14.92
N ARG A 171 9.93 9.41 -15.66
CA ARG A 171 9.40 10.72 -16.09
C ARG A 171 9.09 11.64 -14.91
N GLY A 172 8.48 11.11 -13.85
CA GLY A 172 8.20 11.88 -12.63
C GLY A 172 9.48 12.47 -12.03
N ILE A 173 10.47 11.63 -11.85
CA ILE A 173 11.79 12.04 -11.33
C ILE A 173 12.44 13.06 -12.26
N ARG A 174 12.41 12.82 -13.59
CA ARG A 174 12.97 13.72 -14.59
C ARG A 174 12.30 15.08 -14.59
N ILE A 175 10.96 15.13 -14.49
CA ILE A 175 10.19 16.38 -14.42
C ILE A 175 10.58 17.15 -13.15
N TYR A 176 10.63 16.47 -11.99
CA TYR A 176 11.04 17.08 -10.75
C TYR A 176 12.48 17.64 -10.80
N LEU A 177 13.41 16.87 -11.34
CA LEU A 177 14.80 17.30 -11.45
C LEU A 177 15.03 18.40 -12.50
N ASN A 178 14.21 18.47 -13.54
CA ASN A 178 14.35 19.46 -14.61
C ASN A 178 13.55 20.76 -14.37
N THR A 179 12.66 20.78 -13.35
CA THR A 179 11.84 21.96 -13.05
C THR A 179 12.39 22.63 -11.78
N PRO A 180 13.01 23.84 -11.88
CA PRO A 180 13.65 24.49 -10.73
C PRO A 180 12.72 24.70 -9.52
N ARG A 181 11.44 25.05 -9.77
CA ARG A 181 10.42 25.21 -8.71
C ARG A 181 10.13 23.89 -7.97
N LEU A 182 10.11 22.77 -8.66
CA LEU A 182 9.85 21.47 -8.07
C LEU A 182 11.04 20.93 -7.30
N ARG A 183 12.29 21.33 -7.66
CA ARG A 183 13.48 20.98 -6.87
C ARG A 183 13.42 21.59 -5.46
N GLY A 184 12.92 22.84 -5.33
CA GLY A 184 12.72 23.49 -4.03
C GLY A 184 11.73 22.71 -3.16
N PHE A 185 10.62 22.23 -3.71
CA PHE A 185 9.67 21.38 -2.99
C PHE A 185 10.28 20.03 -2.59
N LEU A 186 11.08 19.41 -3.46
CA LEU A 186 11.75 18.15 -3.15
C LEU A 186 12.74 18.32 -1.98
N SER A 187 13.57 19.37 -2.03
CA SER A 187 14.53 19.65 -0.96
C SER A 187 13.84 19.94 0.37
N LEU A 188 12.72 20.69 0.35
CA LEU A 188 11.92 20.97 1.53
C LEU A 188 11.29 19.71 2.11
N SER A 189 10.74 18.84 1.24
CA SER A 189 10.13 17.57 1.66
C SER A 189 11.17 16.62 2.25
N LEU A 190 12.38 16.54 1.65
CA LEU A 190 13.48 15.75 2.18
C LEU A 190 13.99 16.28 3.52
N ALA A 191 14.12 17.61 3.65
CA ALA A 191 14.51 18.25 4.91
C ALA A 191 13.48 18.00 6.01
N ALA A 192 12.18 18.13 5.70
CA ALA A 192 11.10 17.84 6.65
C ALA A 192 11.07 16.36 7.06
N ALA A 193 11.28 15.43 6.12
CA ALA A 193 11.37 14.01 6.43
C ALA A 193 12.59 13.68 7.30
N ALA A 194 13.75 14.31 7.05
CA ALA A 194 14.95 14.13 7.87
C ALA A 194 14.83 14.76 9.27
N ALA A 195 14.06 15.83 9.42
CA ALA A 195 13.82 16.49 10.71
C ALA A 195 12.74 15.75 11.55
N GLY A 196 11.89 14.93 10.93
CA GLY A 196 10.85 14.15 11.59
C GLY A 196 11.25 12.70 11.90
N ALA A 197 12.46 12.28 11.54
CA ALA A 197 13.03 10.97 11.83
C ALA A 197 13.89 11.01 13.09
#